data_3f627123a78c15c18839f0b44339ae0a
#
_entry.id   3f627123a78c15c18839f0b44339ae0a
#
_cell.length_a   1.000
_cell.length_b   1.000
_cell.length_c   1.000
_cell.angle_alpha   90.00
_cell.angle_beta   90.00
_cell.angle_gamma   90.00
#
_symmetry.space_group_name_H-M   'P 1'
#
loop_
_entity.id
_entity.type
_entity.pdbx_description
1 polymer ?
#
loop_
_entity_poly.entity_id
_entity_poly.type
_entity_poly.pdbx_seq_one_letter_code
_entity_poly.pdbx_strand_id
1 'polypeptide(L)'
;MLEDCKIRAFLEVEKERNFTKAAKSLGLTQPAVSSQIAALEEALGFELFQRGRELRLTPSGEVFLAYARRIQQAYDLTNEAFNSVFSK
;
A
#
# COMPACT_ATOMS: atom_id res chain seq x y z
N MET A 1 15.32 -7.47 0.35
CA MET A 1 14.18 -7.50 1.26
C MET A 1 12.90 -7.77 0.51
N LEU A 2 12.04 -8.59 1.08
CA LEU A 2 10.73 -8.84 0.48
C LEU A 2 9.81 -7.65 0.68
N GLU A 3 9.12 -7.26 -0.36
CA GLU A 3 8.09 -6.24 -0.25
C GLU A 3 7.20 -6.27 -1.49
N ASP A 4 6.01 -5.72 -1.32
CA ASP A 4 5.07 -5.53 -2.42
C ASP A 4 4.81 -4.04 -2.55
N CYS A 5 5.30 -3.45 -3.63
CA CYS A 5 5.20 -2.00 -3.85
C CYS A 5 3.76 -1.51 -3.91
N LYS A 6 2.86 -2.32 -4.48
CA LYS A 6 1.45 -1.93 -4.58
C LYS A 6 0.76 -1.94 -3.22
N ILE A 7 1.06 -2.94 -2.40
CA ILE A 7 0.52 -3.02 -1.04
C ILE A 7 1.05 -1.86 -0.20
N ARG A 8 2.35 -1.59 -0.30
CA ARG A 8 2.95 -0.46 0.43
C ARG A 8 2.34 0.87 0.00
N ALA A 9 2.16 1.05 -1.31
CA ALA A 9 1.54 2.27 -1.83
C ALA A 9 0.13 2.44 -1.29
N PHE A 10 -0.66 1.38 -1.30
CA PHE A 10 -2.03 1.41 -0.79
C PHE A 10 -2.06 1.79 0.70
N LEU A 11 -1.24 1.15 1.51
CA LEU A 11 -1.20 1.41 2.94
C LEU A 11 -0.75 2.84 3.24
N GLU A 12 0.22 3.34 2.48
CA GLU A 12 0.70 4.70 2.69
C GLU A 12 -0.32 5.74 2.26
N VAL A 13 -1.02 5.53 1.14
CA VAL A 13 -2.08 6.43 0.69
C VAL A 13 -3.22 6.45 1.71
N GLU A 14 -3.58 5.30 2.24
CA GLU A 14 -4.61 5.21 3.25
C GLU A 14 -4.22 5.97 4.52
N LYS A 15 -2.98 5.81 4.95
CA LYS A 15 -2.47 6.47 6.14
C LYS A 15 -2.44 7.98 5.99
N GLU A 16 -1.92 8.46 4.87
CA GLU A 16 -1.77 9.90 4.64
C GLU A 16 -3.04 10.57 4.14
N ARG A 17 -3.95 9.79 3.57
CA ARG A 17 -5.16 10.30 2.93
C ARG A 17 -4.86 11.35 1.87
N ASN A 18 -3.70 11.19 1.20
CA ASN A 18 -3.20 12.15 0.23
C ASN A 18 -2.13 11.47 -0.63
N PHE A 19 -2.35 11.46 -1.95
CA PHE A 19 -1.42 10.82 -2.88
C PHE A 19 -0.07 11.49 -2.91
N THR A 20 -0.04 12.81 -2.84
CA THR A 20 1.22 13.56 -2.88
C THR A 20 2.06 13.31 -1.63
N LYS A 21 1.43 13.32 -0.46
CA LYS A 21 2.12 13.04 0.79
C LYS A 21 2.62 11.61 0.86
N ALA A 22 1.80 10.67 0.39
CA ALA A 22 2.20 9.27 0.34
C ALA A 22 3.41 9.07 -0.56
N ALA A 23 3.43 9.73 -1.72
CA ALA A 23 4.56 9.67 -2.63
C ALA A 23 5.83 10.18 -1.97
N LYS A 24 5.74 11.29 -1.26
CA LYS A 24 6.87 11.84 -0.51
C LYS A 24 7.40 10.84 0.50
N SER A 25 6.51 10.25 1.29
CA SER A 25 6.89 9.26 2.31
C SER A 25 7.60 8.05 1.70
N LEU A 26 7.18 7.67 0.50
CA LEU A 26 7.74 6.49 -0.18
C LEU A 26 8.97 6.81 -1.03
N GLY A 27 9.31 8.10 -1.18
CA GLY A 27 10.40 8.49 -2.05
C GLY A 27 10.09 8.31 -3.52
N LEU A 28 8.81 8.43 -3.87
CA LEU A 28 8.32 8.24 -5.23
C LEU A 28 7.65 9.51 -5.75
N THR A 29 7.37 9.53 -7.05
CA THR A 29 6.57 10.60 -7.63
C THR A 29 5.09 10.28 -7.43
N GLN A 30 4.25 11.30 -7.44
CA GLN A 30 2.82 11.11 -7.31
C GLN A 30 2.23 10.24 -8.45
N PRO A 31 2.62 10.45 -9.73
CA PRO A 31 2.15 9.56 -10.80
C PRO A 31 2.55 8.11 -10.59
N ALA A 32 3.72 7.83 -10.01
CA ALA A 32 4.15 6.47 -9.75
C ALA A 32 3.24 5.81 -8.72
N VAL A 33 2.89 6.52 -7.65
CA VAL A 33 1.97 6.01 -6.64
C VAL A 33 0.58 5.79 -7.24
N SER A 34 0.08 6.76 -8.00
CA SER A 34 -1.23 6.63 -8.67
C SER A 34 -1.27 5.42 -9.60
N SER A 35 -0.19 5.18 -10.33
CA SER A 35 -0.07 4.04 -11.23
C SER A 35 -0.11 2.72 -10.47
N GLN A 36 0.57 2.64 -9.32
CA GLN A 36 0.58 1.44 -8.50
C GLN A 36 -0.82 1.15 -7.92
N ILE A 37 -1.52 2.18 -7.47
CA ILE A 37 -2.88 2.03 -6.97
C ILE A 37 -3.82 1.59 -8.09
N ALA A 38 -3.73 2.20 -9.26
CA ALA A 38 -4.55 1.83 -10.40
C ALA A 38 -4.33 0.37 -10.81
N ALA A 39 -3.08 -0.08 -10.83
CA ALA A 39 -2.74 -1.47 -11.15
C ALA A 39 -3.32 -2.43 -10.12
N LEU A 40 -3.28 -2.06 -8.86
CA LEU A 40 -3.84 -2.87 -7.77
C LEU A 40 -5.36 -2.97 -7.91
N GLU A 41 -6.02 -1.85 -8.16
CA GLU A 41 -7.47 -1.83 -8.37
C GLU A 41 -7.89 -2.67 -9.57
N GLU A 42 -7.11 -2.58 -10.66
CA GLU A 42 -7.37 -3.39 -11.84
C GLU A 42 -7.23 -4.89 -11.54
N ALA A 43 -6.17 -5.25 -10.83
CA ALA A 43 -5.94 -6.65 -10.46
C ALA A 43 -7.04 -7.20 -9.57
N LEU A 44 -7.57 -6.38 -8.66
CA LEU A 44 -8.62 -6.79 -7.74
C LEU A 44 -10.01 -6.75 -8.37
N GLY A 45 -10.19 -5.90 -9.38
CA GLY A 45 -11.48 -5.76 -10.05
C GLY A 45 -12.43 -4.79 -9.38
N PHE A 46 -11.96 -3.95 -8.46
CA PHE A 46 -12.78 -2.93 -7.81
C PHE A 46 -11.91 -1.76 -7.36
N GLU A 47 -12.55 -0.63 -7.13
CA GLU A 47 -11.86 0.54 -6.64
C GLU A 47 -11.62 0.45 -5.14
N LEU A 48 -10.46 0.91 -4.69
CA LEU A 48 -10.10 0.94 -3.28
C LEU A 48 -10.39 2.29 -2.65
N PHE A 49 -10.31 3.36 -3.44
CA PHE A 49 -10.51 4.71 -2.97
C PHE A 49 -11.62 5.41 -3.74
N GLN A 50 -12.41 6.19 -3.01
CA GLN A 50 -13.36 7.15 -3.58
C GLN A 50 -12.65 8.50 -3.62
N ARG A 51 -12.59 9.10 -4.80
CA ARG A 51 -11.95 10.40 -4.98
C ARG A 51 -13.03 11.46 -5.08
N GLY A 52 -12.93 12.46 -4.24
CA GLY A 52 -13.85 13.55 -4.21
C GLY A 52 -13.23 14.65 -3.39
N ARG A 53 -14.03 15.31 -2.58
CA ARG A 53 -13.54 16.36 -1.70
C ARG A 53 -12.50 15.82 -0.72
N GLU A 54 -12.75 14.62 -0.22
CA GLU A 54 -11.82 13.92 0.64
C GLU A 54 -11.52 12.55 0.03
N LEU A 55 -10.30 12.09 0.21
CA LEU A 55 -9.91 10.74 -0.22
C LEU A 55 -10.38 9.76 0.84
N ARG A 56 -11.25 8.85 0.46
CA ARG A 56 -11.80 7.84 1.37
C ARG A 56 -11.70 6.47 0.77
N LEU A 57 -11.66 5.47 1.63
CA LEU A 57 -11.76 4.08 1.19
C LEU A 57 -13.17 3.79 0.72
N THR A 58 -13.30 2.97 -0.35
CA THR A 58 -14.58 2.36 -0.70
C THR A 58 -14.88 1.27 0.33
N PRO A 59 -16.12 0.76 0.38
CA PRO A 59 -16.39 -0.42 1.23
C PRO A 59 -15.47 -1.59 0.92
N SER A 60 -15.19 -1.83 -0.38
CA SER A 60 -14.23 -2.85 -0.78
C SER A 60 -12.81 -2.53 -0.29
N GLY A 61 -12.44 -1.25 -0.34
CA GLY A 61 -11.15 -0.79 0.16
C GLY A 61 -10.99 -1.02 1.65
N GLU A 62 -12.06 -0.85 2.43
CA GLU A 62 -12.01 -1.11 3.87
C GLU A 62 -11.79 -2.57 4.17
N VAL A 63 -12.46 -3.46 3.43
CA VAL A 63 -12.23 -4.89 3.56
C VAL A 63 -10.80 -5.24 3.18
N PHE A 64 -10.34 -4.70 2.05
CA PHE A 64 -8.99 -4.97 1.57
C PHE A 64 -7.92 -4.47 2.55
N LEU A 65 -8.17 -3.37 3.23
CA LEU A 65 -7.22 -2.81 4.20
C LEU A 65 -6.82 -3.83 5.26
N ALA A 66 -7.78 -4.59 5.78
CA ALA A 66 -7.50 -5.59 6.80
C ALA A 66 -6.54 -6.66 6.26
N TYR A 67 -6.76 -7.09 5.03
CA TYR A 67 -5.90 -8.10 4.40
C TYR A 67 -4.54 -7.52 4.00
N ALA A 68 -4.53 -6.28 3.50
CA ALA A 68 -3.28 -5.62 3.14
C ALA A 68 -2.35 -5.48 4.34
N ARG A 69 -2.91 -5.15 5.50
CA ARG A 69 -2.13 -5.07 6.74
C ARG A 69 -1.52 -6.42 7.10
N ARG A 70 -2.26 -7.50 6.93
CA ARG A 70 -1.76 -8.86 7.20
C ARG A 70 -0.65 -9.24 6.22
N ILE A 71 -0.81 -8.89 4.95
CA ILE A 71 0.21 -9.17 3.94
C ILE A 71 1.50 -8.41 4.28
N GLN A 72 1.38 -7.13 4.62
CA GLN A 72 2.54 -6.33 4.99
C GLN A 72 3.21 -6.87 6.24
N GLN A 73 2.42 -7.27 7.22
CA GLN A 73 2.95 -7.87 8.44
C GLN A 73 3.73 -9.15 8.14
N ALA A 74 3.22 -9.97 7.22
CA ALA A 74 3.91 -11.20 6.83
C ALA A 74 5.26 -10.90 6.18
N TYR A 75 5.33 -9.89 5.32
CA TYR A 75 6.59 -9.45 4.74
C TYR A 75 7.55 -8.96 5.82
N ASP A 76 7.06 -8.13 6.74
CA ASP A 76 7.88 -7.57 7.82
C ASP A 76 8.44 -8.67 8.70
N LEU A 77 7.62 -9.63 9.10
CA LEU A 77 8.05 -10.75 9.94
C LEU A 77 9.07 -11.64 9.22
N THR A 78 8.84 -11.88 7.94
CA THR A 78 9.76 -12.69 7.12
C THR A 78 11.11 -12.00 7.00
N ASN A 79 11.10 -10.71 6.67
CA ASN A 79 12.34 -9.94 6.54
C ASN A 79 13.10 -9.91 7.88
N GLU A 80 12.38 -9.72 8.97
CA GLU A 80 12.95 -9.68 10.30
C GLU A 80 13.58 -11.02 10.66
N ALA A 81 12.90 -12.12 10.39
CA ALA A 81 13.41 -13.45 10.66
C ALA A 81 14.71 -13.73 9.87
N PHE A 82 14.72 -13.37 8.59
CA PHE A 82 15.92 -13.57 7.76
C PHE A 82 17.05 -12.63 8.16
N ASN A 83 16.76 -11.41 8.52
CA ASN A 83 17.78 -10.49 9.02
C ASN A 83 18.42 -11.04 10.31
N SER A 84 17.61 -11.60 11.20
CA SER A 84 18.06 -12.15 12.45
C SER A 84 18.97 -13.35 12.25
N VAL A 85 18.67 -14.20 11.24
CA VAL A 85 19.39 -15.45 11.00
C VAL A 85 20.60 -15.27 10.08
N PHE A 86 20.46 -14.45 9.04
CA PHE A 86 21.45 -14.33 7.97
C PHE A 86 22.20 -13.00 7.94
N SER A 87 21.79 -12.03 8.74
CA SER A 87 22.47 -10.75 8.80
C SER A 87 23.80 -10.88 9.55
N LYS A 88 24.75 -10.11 9.12
CA LYS A 88 26.08 -10.09 9.76
C LYS A 88 26.18 -8.99 10.80
#